data_6d492bae3aa8df01d8fa6c4d990b793f
#
_entry.id   6d492bae3aa8df01d8fa6c4d990b793f
#
_cell.length_a   1.000
_cell.length_b   1.000
_cell.length_c   1.000
_cell.angle_alpha   90.00
_cell.angle_beta   90.00
_cell.angle_gamma   90.00
#
_symmetry.space_group_name_H-M   'P 1'
#
loop_
_entity.id
_entity.type
_entity.pdbx_description
1 polymer ?
#
loop_
_entity_poly.entity_id
_entity_poly.type
_entity_poly.pdbx_seq_one_letter_code
_entity_poly.pdbx_strand_id
1 'polypeptide(L)'
;MAFIHETAGIVNSTLGDVKLFRNVMVNNSQIGDACSIGDDSTIERCEIATNVVINRRSYVNDSIIDSFSYAGINLVMNWTKVGKFCSIARNVDIGGGDHDYHKVTTMTAFRINQMFSGGGKIKEQQKPNTYCEIGNDVWIAAGVTILNGVKIGDGAVIGAGAVVTKDIPPYAIAVGVPARVINYRFSDEIISDLLEIKWWNWPNEIITQYSDVLLNRDLDISVIQELKAISKS
;
A
#
# COMPACT_ATOMS: atom_id res chain seq x y z
N MET A 1 -17.86 -15.40 5.57
CA MET A 1 -17.51 -16.78 5.95
C MET A 1 -16.08 -17.04 5.55
N ALA A 2 -15.25 -17.40 6.53
CA ALA A 2 -13.83 -17.69 6.31
C ALA A 2 -13.65 -18.82 5.29
N PHE A 3 -12.62 -18.73 4.51
CA PHE A 3 -12.19 -19.79 3.60
C PHE A 3 -10.66 -19.88 3.66
N ILE A 4 -10.14 -21.00 4.12
CA ILE A 4 -8.71 -21.26 4.14
C ILE A 4 -8.47 -22.54 3.31
N HIS A 5 -7.79 -22.37 2.17
CA HIS A 5 -7.44 -23.50 1.31
C HIS A 5 -6.48 -24.45 2.05
N GLU A 6 -6.60 -25.76 1.82
CA GLU A 6 -5.80 -26.80 2.50
C GLU A 6 -4.28 -26.66 2.32
N THR A 7 -3.83 -26.01 1.24
CA THR A 7 -2.41 -25.77 0.97
C THR A 7 -1.90 -24.46 1.57
N ALA A 8 -2.74 -23.67 2.23
CA ALA A 8 -2.29 -22.42 2.88
C ALA A 8 -1.48 -22.74 4.15
N GLY A 9 -0.35 -22.08 4.30
CA GLY A 9 0.52 -22.17 5.47
C GLY A 9 0.36 -20.96 6.37
N ILE A 10 0.12 -21.19 7.66
CA ILE A 10 -0.03 -20.13 8.66
C ILE A 10 0.93 -20.40 9.80
N VAL A 11 1.83 -19.44 10.06
CA VAL A 11 2.85 -19.57 11.12
C VAL A 11 2.85 -18.30 11.98
N ASN A 12 2.70 -18.48 13.30
CA ASN A 12 2.74 -17.40 14.30
C ASN A 12 1.89 -16.17 13.91
N SER A 13 0.68 -16.38 13.37
CA SER A 13 -0.15 -15.33 12.82
C SER A 13 -1.55 -15.36 13.39
N THR A 14 -2.18 -14.19 13.48
CA THR A 14 -3.57 -14.01 13.91
C THR A 14 -4.44 -13.63 12.72
N LEU A 15 -5.54 -14.33 12.53
CA LEU A 15 -6.45 -14.13 11.40
C LEU A 15 -7.87 -13.88 11.90
N GLY A 16 -8.56 -12.91 11.31
CA GLY A 16 -9.99 -12.73 11.41
C GLY A 16 -10.77 -13.64 10.45
N ASP A 17 -11.99 -13.26 10.06
CA ASP A 17 -12.81 -13.96 9.04
C ASP A 17 -12.22 -13.67 7.64
N VAL A 18 -11.25 -14.47 7.18
CA VAL A 18 -10.44 -14.22 5.96
C VAL A 18 -10.64 -15.28 4.89
N LYS A 19 -10.30 -14.93 3.64
CA LYS A 19 -10.18 -15.87 2.53
C LYS A 19 -8.71 -16.01 2.14
N LEU A 20 -8.11 -17.18 2.42
CA LEU A 20 -6.78 -17.54 1.97
C LEU A 20 -6.88 -18.58 0.86
N PHE A 21 -6.39 -18.23 -0.32
CA PHE A 21 -6.45 -19.12 -1.47
C PHE A 21 -5.24 -20.06 -1.51
N ARG A 22 -5.05 -20.74 -2.65
CA ARG A 22 -4.07 -21.81 -2.81
C ARG A 22 -2.62 -21.34 -2.59
N ASN A 23 -1.84 -22.12 -1.83
CA ASN A 23 -0.43 -21.87 -1.55
C ASN A 23 -0.12 -20.51 -0.92
N VAL A 24 -1.10 -19.86 -0.27
CA VAL A 24 -0.85 -18.63 0.49
C VAL A 24 -0.04 -18.95 1.72
N MET A 25 1.00 -18.17 1.98
CA MET A 25 1.82 -18.25 3.19
C MET A 25 1.63 -16.99 4.03
N VAL A 26 1.24 -17.15 5.30
CA VAL A 26 1.09 -16.05 6.26
C VAL A 26 1.99 -16.29 7.46
N ASN A 27 3.03 -15.48 7.62
CA ASN A 27 4.05 -15.66 8.64
C ASN A 27 4.15 -14.43 9.54
N ASN A 28 4.11 -14.63 10.88
CA ASN A 28 4.31 -13.56 11.88
C ASN A 28 3.46 -12.31 11.61
N SER A 29 2.21 -12.47 11.20
CA SER A 29 1.38 -11.39 10.68
C SER A 29 0.00 -11.37 11.36
N GLN A 30 -0.64 -10.20 11.32
CA GLN A 30 -2.02 -10.02 11.76
C GLN A 30 -2.88 -9.61 10.55
N ILE A 31 -3.98 -10.31 10.30
CA ILE A 31 -4.90 -10.02 9.20
C ILE A 31 -6.31 -9.90 9.77
N GLY A 32 -6.92 -8.73 9.59
CA GLY A 32 -8.28 -8.43 10.04
C GLY A 32 -9.37 -9.11 9.22
N ASP A 33 -10.62 -8.84 9.59
CA ASP A 33 -11.79 -9.46 8.99
C ASP A 33 -12.02 -9.05 7.53
N ALA A 34 -12.74 -9.89 6.80
CA ALA A 34 -13.16 -9.68 5.42
C ALA A 34 -12.00 -9.47 4.42
N CYS A 35 -10.78 -9.90 4.78
CA CYS A 35 -9.63 -9.85 3.88
C CYS A 35 -9.60 -11.05 2.93
N SER A 36 -8.98 -10.84 1.76
CA SER A 36 -8.81 -11.86 0.73
C SER A 36 -7.39 -11.85 0.18
N ILE A 37 -6.67 -12.99 0.31
CA ILE A 37 -5.30 -13.14 -0.17
C ILE A 37 -5.28 -14.21 -1.27
N GLY A 38 -4.92 -13.81 -2.48
CA GLY A 38 -4.94 -14.65 -3.68
C GLY A 38 -3.80 -15.68 -3.75
N ASP A 39 -3.97 -16.65 -4.65
CA ASP A 39 -3.06 -17.79 -4.83
C ASP A 39 -1.57 -17.40 -4.87
N ASP A 40 -0.71 -18.27 -4.35
CA ASP A 40 0.74 -18.18 -4.44
C ASP A 40 1.33 -16.87 -3.86
N SER A 41 0.62 -16.26 -2.88
CA SER A 41 1.06 -15.02 -2.22
C SER A 41 1.70 -15.31 -0.86
N THR A 42 2.64 -14.45 -0.48
CA THR A 42 3.32 -14.51 0.83
C THR A 42 3.12 -13.19 1.57
N ILE A 43 2.64 -13.28 2.81
CA ILE A 43 2.47 -12.17 3.75
C ILE A 43 3.37 -12.45 4.94
N GLU A 44 4.33 -11.56 5.19
CA GLU A 44 5.34 -11.79 6.22
C GLU A 44 5.57 -10.56 7.09
N ARG A 45 5.44 -10.69 8.41
CA ARG A 45 5.60 -9.61 9.40
C ARG A 45 4.75 -8.37 9.10
N CYS A 46 3.48 -8.60 8.74
CA CYS A 46 2.56 -7.54 8.32
C CYS A 46 1.40 -7.35 9.29
N GLU A 47 0.86 -6.13 9.29
CA GLU A 47 -0.43 -5.78 9.89
C GLU A 47 -1.38 -5.38 8.76
N ILE A 48 -2.41 -6.17 8.54
CA ILE A 48 -3.43 -5.93 7.49
C ILE A 48 -4.76 -5.71 8.19
N ALA A 49 -5.35 -4.53 8.00
CA ALA A 49 -6.63 -4.17 8.60
C ALA A 49 -7.81 -4.92 7.93
N THR A 50 -9.02 -4.42 8.05
CA THR A 50 -10.22 -5.11 7.54
C THR A 50 -10.52 -4.77 6.08
N ASN A 51 -11.22 -5.67 5.37
CA ASN A 51 -11.66 -5.45 3.98
C ASN A 51 -10.53 -5.17 2.98
N VAL A 52 -9.36 -5.79 3.18
CA VAL A 52 -8.21 -5.66 2.27
C VAL A 52 -8.18 -6.83 1.30
N VAL A 53 -7.94 -6.52 0.02
CA VAL A 53 -7.77 -7.53 -1.02
C VAL A 53 -6.35 -7.48 -1.58
N ILE A 54 -5.60 -8.57 -1.45
CA ILE A 54 -4.31 -8.76 -2.10
C ILE A 54 -4.45 -9.89 -3.11
N ASN A 55 -4.25 -9.58 -4.39
CA ASN A 55 -4.42 -10.58 -5.44
C ASN A 55 -3.20 -11.50 -5.54
N ARG A 56 -3.32 -12.53 -6.37
CA ARG A 56 -2.37 -13.64 -6.49
C ARG A 56 -0.92 -13.23 -6.83
N ARG A 57 0.03 -14.10 -6.42
CA ARG A 57 1.48 -13.95 -6.67
C ARG A 57 2.05 -12.65 -6.13
N SER A 58 1.57 -12.26 -4.97
CA SER A 58 2.03 -11.04 -4.29
C SER A 58 2.96 -11.40 -3.14
N TYR A 59 3.95 -10.55 -2.91
CA TYR A 59 4.86 -10.63 -1.77
C TYR A 59 4.77 -9.34 -0.96
N VAL A 60 4.29 -9.44 0.28
CA VAL A 60 4.15 -8.29 1.20
C VAL A 60 4.91 -8.59 2.47
N ASN A 61 5.87 -7.74 2.79
CA ASN A 61 6.79 -7.96 3.88
C ASN A 61 7.00 -6.70 4.73
N ASP A 62 7.07 -6.86 6.08
CA ASP A 62 7.30 -5.77 7.03
C ASP A 62 6.42 -4.52 6.75
N SER A 63 5.14 -4.70 6.44
CA SER A 63 4.27 -3.64 5.93
C SER A 63 2.95 -3.57 6.68
N ILE A 64 2.32 -2.40 6.63
CA ILE A 64 1.01 -2.13 7.22
C ILE A 64 0.07 -1.71 6.10
N ILE A 65 -1.11 -2.33 6.01
CA ILE A 65 -2.14 -1.96 5.03
C ILE A 65 -3.44 -1.68 5.77
N ASP A 66 -3.93 -0.46 5.68
CA ASP A 66 -5.20 -0.06 6.30
C ASP A 66 -6.40 -0.48 5.45
N SER A 67 -7.57 -0.35 6.01
CA SER A 67 -8.83 -0.92 5.56
C SER A 67 -9.26 -0.44 4.17
N PHE A 68 -10.03 -1.27 3.48
CA PHE A 68 -10.66 -0.98 2.18
C PHE A 68 -9.69 -0.76 1.02
N SER A 69 -8.40 -1.07 1.20
CA SER A 69 -7.41 -0.99 0.13
C SER A 69 -7.31 -2.30 -0.64
N TYR A 70 -7.02 -2.22 -1.94
CA TYR A 70 -6.81 -3.43 -2.73
C TYR A 70 -5.57 -3.35 -3.61
N ALA A 71 -4.99 -4.51 -3.86
CA ALA A 71 -3.85 -4.69 -4.75
C ALA A 71 -4.11 -5.74 -5.83
N GLY A 72 -3.69 -5.42 -7.05
CA GLY A 72 -3.71 -6.31 -8.20
C GLY A 72 -2.68 -7.44 -8.08
N ILE A 73 -2.55 -8.22 -9.15
CA ILE A 73 -1.61 -9.36 -9.20
C ILE A 73 -0.14 -8.90 -9.24
N ASN A 74 0.76 -9.74 -8.68
CA ASN A 74 2.20 -9.52 -8.68
C ASN A 74 2.60 -8.21 -7.95
N LEU A 75 1.98 -7.89 -6.83
CA LEU A 75 2.47 -6.83 -5.95
C LEU A 75 3.73 -7.32 -5.23
N VAL A 76 4.80 -6.51 -5.23
CA VAL A 76 5.94 -6.63 -4.32
C VAL A 76 5.95 -5.41 -3.42
N MET A 77 5.88 -5.62 -2.10
CA MET A 77 5.82 -4.52 -1.13
C MET A 77 6.68 -4.84 0.07
N ASN A 78 7.58 -3.92 0.40
CA ASN A 78 8.44 -4.03 1.56
C ASN A 78 8.43 -2.72 2.34
N TRP A 79 8.47 -2.79 3.69
CA TRP A 79 8.60 -1.64 4.59
C TRP A 79 7.71 -0.46 4.18
N THR A 80 6.44 -0.74 3.98
CA THR A 80 5.48 0.24 3.46
C THR A 80 4.27 0.35 4.40
N LYS A 81 3.79 1.57 4.59
CA LYS A 81 2.50 1.85 5.21
C LYS A 81 1.56 2.35 4.13
N VAL A 82 0.41 1.70 4.00
CA VAL A 82 -0.64 2.06 3.04
C VAL A 82 -1.87 2.49 3.82
N GLY A 83 -2.41 3.65 3.49
CA GLY A 83 -3.65 4.16 4.05
C GLY A 83 -4.90 3.46 3.52
N LYS A 84 -6.07 4.02 3.84
CA LYS A 84 -7.37 3.48 3.49
C LYS A 84 -7.75 3.78 2.03
N PHE A 85 -8.59 2.92 1.46
CA PHE A 85 -9.21 3.11 0.15
C PHE A 85 -8.22 3.23 -1.02
N CYS A 86 -7.01 2.70 -0.87
CA CYS A 86 -6.01 2.72 -1.94
C CYS A 86 -6.29 1.68 -3.02
N SER A 87 -6.10 2.09 -4.27
CA SER A 87 -6.24 1.27 -5.46
C SER A 87 -4.86 1.01 -6.06
N ILE A 88 -4.29 -0.17 -5.85
CA ILE A 88 -2.97 -0.55 -6.36
C ILE A 88 -3.17 -1.55 -7.50
N ALA A 89 -2.69 -1.22 -8.68
CA ALA A 89 -2.84 -2.08 -9.86
C ALA A 89 -1.81 -3.24 -9.86
N ARG A 90 -1.75 -3.98 -10.96
CA ARG A 90 -0.83 -5.12 -11.13
C ARG A 90 0.62 -4.70 -11.36
N ASN A 91 1.57 -5.61 -11.01
CA ASN A 91 3.00 -5.45 -11.27
C ASN A 91 3.58 -4.17 -10.64
N VAL A 92 3.18 -3.86 -9.43
CA VAL A 92 3.67 -2.70 -8.66
C VAL A 92 4.75 -3.18 -7.70
N ASP A 93 5.85 -2.41 -7.59
CA ASP A 93 6.96 -2.64 -6.66
C ASP A 93 7.13 -1.43 -5.74
N ILE A 94 7.08 -1.64 -4.43
CA ILE A 94 7.17 -0.57 -3.42
C ILE A 94 8.19 -0.94 -2.35
N GLY A 95 9.11 -0.01 -2.05
CA GLY A 95 9.98 -0.10 -0.89
C GLY A 95 11.11 -1.11 -1.04
N GLY A 96 11.69 -1.25 -2.22
CA GLY A 96 12.86 -2.09 -2.44
C GLY A 96 14.05 -1.69 -1.57
N GLY A 97 14.93 -2.66 -1.26
CA GLY A 97 16.14 -2.39 -0.49
C GLY A 97 17.21 -1.69 -1.32
N ASP A 98 17.94 -0.78 -0.68
CA ASP A 98 19.06 -0.06 -1.29
C ASP A 98 20.39 -0.77 -1.01
N HIS A 99 21.32 -0.62 -1.94
CA HIS A 99 22.71 -1.01 -1.77
C HIS A 99 23.60 0.22 -1.65
N ASP A 100 24.60 0.17 -0.77
CA ASP A 100 25.58 1.26 -0.65
C ASP A 100 26.56 1.20 -1.82
N TYR A 101 26.32 2.01 -2.84
CA TYR A 101 27.13 2.10 -4.05
C TYR A 101 28.39 2.96 -3.90
N HIS A 102 28.62 3.57 -2.71
CA HIS A 102 29.85 4.30 -2.39
C HIS A 102 30.96 3.37 -1.87
N LYS A 103 30.69 2.08 -1.67
CA LYS A 103 31.67 1.08 -1.24
C LYS A 103 32.36 0.43 -2.43
N VAL A 104 33.51 -0.21 -2.18
CA VAL A 104 34.26 -0.99 -3.18
C VAL A 104 33.37 -2.08 -3.79
N THR A 105 32.47 -2.64 -3.03
CA THR A 105 31.48 -3.62 -3.50
C THR A 105 30.08 -3.19 -3.08
N THR A 106 29.10 -3.36 -3.95
CA THR A 106 27.70 -3.19 -3.65
C THR A 106 27.09 -4.37 -2.90
N MET A 107 27.85 -5.48 -2.74
CA MET A 107 27.38 -6.66 -2.02
C MET A 107 27.15 -6.32 -0.53
N THR A 108 25.99 -6.72 0.00
CA THR A 108 25.67 -6.49 1.40
C THR A 108 26.57 -7.33 2.32
N ALA A 109 26.94 -6.79 3.49
CA ALA A 109 27.70 -7.52 4.50
C ALA A 109 27.02 -8.83 4.92
N PHE A 110 25.69 -8.86 4.90
CA PHE A 110 24.87 -10.05 5.11
C PHE A 110 25.24 -11.19 4.14
N ARG A 111 25.31 -10.93 2.83
CA ARG A 111 25.63 -11.94 1.83
C ARG A 111 27.10 -12.40 1.93
N ILE A 112 28.01 -11.47 2.14
CA ILE A 112 29.43 -11.81 2.32
C ILE A 112 29.60 -12.72 3.53
N ASN A 113 29.01 -12.39 4.68
CA ASN A 113 29.08 -13.22 5.86
C ASN A 113 28.44 -14.61 5.65
N GLN A 114 27.32 -14.68 4.93
CA GLN A 114 26.68 -15.95 4.60
C GLN A 114 27.57 -16.85 3.74
N MET A 115 28.29 -16.27 2.77
CA MET A 115 29.11 -17.05 1.80
C MET A 115 30.47 -17.46 2.36
N PHE A 116 31.09 -16.63 3.22
CA PHE A 116 32.49 -16.80 3.59
C PHE A 116 32.75 -17.09 5.08
N SER A 117 31.77 -16.88 5.95
CA SER A 117 31.96 -17.03 7.41
C SER A 117 31.52 -18.39 7.98
N GLY A 118 31.31 -19.41 7.14
CA GLY A 118 31.03 -20.77 7.61
C GLY A 118 29.82 -20.94 8.54
N GLY A 119 28.79 -20.12 8.39
CA GLY A 119 27.56 -20.22 9.19
C GLY A 119 27.53 -19.39 10.46
N GLY A 120 28.36 -18.36 10.59
CA GLY A 120 28.23 -17.36 11.65
C GLY A 120 26.82 -16.74 11.66
N LYS A 121 26.35 -16.26 12.83
CA LYS A 121 25.02 -15.67 12.97
C LYS A 121 24.77 -14.64 11.85
N ILE A 122 23.84 -14.96 10.99
CA ILE A 122 23.39 -14.10 9.90
C ILE A 122 22.80 -12.86 10.58
N LYS A 123 23.45 -11.70 10.42
CA LYS A 123 22.78 -10.45 10.77
C LYS A 123 21.61 -10.27 9.81
N GLU A 124 20.41 -10.16 10.33
CA GLU A 124 19.23 -9.84 9.53
C GLU A 124 19.52 -8.65 8.63
N GLN A 125 18.91 -8.63 7.46
CA GLN A 125 18.95 -7.46 6.59
C GLN A 125 18.51 -6.25 7.42
N GLN A 126 19.34 -5.22 7.49
CA GLN A 126 18.97 -4.02 8.25
C GLN A 126 17.68 -3.47 7.65
N LYS A 127 16.66 -3.33 8.51
CA LYS A 127 15.44 -2.61 8.13
C LYS A 127 15.84 -1.21 7.66
N PRO A 128 15.23 -0.69 6.60
CA PRO A 128 15.48 0.70 6.20
C PRO A 128 15.08 1.62 7.35
N ASN A 129 15.75 2.76 7.47
CA ASN A 129 15.47 3.74 8.53
C ASN A 129 14.08 4.38 8.37
N THR A 130 13.48 4.27 7.19
CA THR A 130 12.20 4.89 6.85
C THR A 130 11.33 3.93 6.05
N TYR A 131 10.03 3.92 6.38
CA TYR A 131 9.01 3.26 5.55
C TYR A 131 8.67 4.13 4.34
N CYS A 132 8.25 3.48 3.24
CA CYS A 132 7.39 4.17 2.28
C CYS A 132 6.05 4.48 2.96
N GLU A 133 5.52 5.67 2.72
CA GLU A 133 4.22 6.08 3.27
C GLU A 133 3.28 6.40 2.11
N ILE A 134 2.25 5.58 1.94
CA ILE A 134 1.19 5.81 0.95
C ILE A 134 -0.03 6.30 1.71
N GLY A 135 -0.50 7.50 1.40
CA GLY A 135 -1.68 8.11 2.01
C GLY A 135 -2.97 7.35 1.72
N ASN A 136 -4.10 8.01 1.96
CA ASN A 136 -5.43 7.45 1.72
C ASN A 136 -5.92 7.80 0.31
N ASP A 137 -6.84 7.00 -0.24
CA ASP A 137 -7.43 7.24 -1.58
C ASP A 137 -6.39 7.40 -2.70
N VAL A 138 -5.24 6.72 -2.59
CA VAL A 138 -4.18 6.79 -3.60
C VAL A 138 -4.43 5.77 -4.70
N TRP A 139 -4.30 6.21 -5.96
CA TRP A 139 -4.31 5.31 -7.10
C TRP A 139 -2.90 5.12 -7.65
N ILE A 140 -2.39 3.90 -7.57
CA ILE A 140 -1.12 3.46 -8.15
C ILE A 140 -1.43 2.59 -9.37
N ALA A 141 -1.13 3.07 -10.57
CA ALA A 141 -1.41 2.37 -11.81
C ALA A 141 -0.41 1.22 -12.06
N ALA A 142 -0.65 0.43 -13.11
CA ALA A 142 0.13 -0.76 -13.39
C ALA A 142 1.61 -0.50 -13.70
N GLY A 143 2.49 -1.38 -13.20
CA GLY A 143 3.93 -1.35 -13.50
C GLY A 143 4.68 -0.21 -12.82
N VAL A 144 4.13 0.40 -11.79
CA VAL A 144 4.78 1.49 -11.03
C VAL A 144 5.84 0.90 -10.09
N THR A 145 6.99 1.60 -10.00
CA THR A 145 8.03 1.35 -8.99
C THR A 145 8.14 2.56 -8.06
N ILE A 146 8.06 2.35 -6.76
CA ILE A 146 8.24 3.39 -5.73
C ILE A 146 9.47 3.05 -4.91
N LEU A 147 10.46 3.96 -4.92
CA LEU A 147 11.70 3.76 -4.19
C LEU A 147 11.49 3.86 -2.68
N ASN A 148 12.40 3.24 -1.94
CA ASN A 148 12.36 3.21 -0.48
C ASN A 148 12.29 4.61 0.15
N GLY A 149 11.50 4.75 1.22
CA GLY A 149 11.35 5.99 1.99
C GLY A 149 10.53 7.10 1.34
N VAL A 150 9.98 6.87 0.14
CA VAL A 150 9.13 7.85 -0.55
C VAL A 150 7.76 7.97 0.11
N LYS A 151 7.23 9.20 0.17
CA LYS A 151 5.89 9.52 0.64
C LYS A 151 4.97 9.91 -0.51
N ILE A 152 3.81 9.29 -0.58
CA ILE A 152 2.73 9.62 -1.52
C ILE A 152 1.57 10.19 -0.72
N GLY A 153 1.19 11.43 -0.99
CA GLY A 153 0.11 12.13 -0.28
C GLY A 153 -1.28 11.57 -0.61
N ASP A 154 -2.24 11.88 0.27
CA ASP A 154 -3.64 11.46 0.13
C ASP A 154 -4.20 11.84 -1.25
N GLY A 155 -5.00 10.98 -1.84
CA GLY A 155 -5.67 11.22 -3.11
C GLY A 155 -4.76 11.33 -4.34
N ALA A 156 -3.45 11.07 -4.22
CA ALA A 156 -2.53 11.14 -5.35
C ALA A 156 -2.77 10.05 -6.38
N VAL A 157 -2.38 10.32 -7.62
CA VAL A 157 -2.46 9.37 -8.76
C VAL A 157 -1.07 9.18 -9.34
N ILE A 158 -0.61 7.93 -9.40
CA ILE A 158 0.66 7.56 -10.01
C ILE A 158 0.38 6.82 -11.32
N GLY A 159 0.76 7.43 -12.43
CA GLY A 159 0.50 6.89 -13.76
C GLY A 159 1.31 5.64 -14.07
N ALA A 160 0.79 4.83 -15.00
CA ALA A 160 1.36 3.53 -15.34
C ALA A 160 2.84 3.61 -15.76
N GLY A 161 3.64 2.65 -15.28
CA GLY A 161 5.06 2.56 -15.59
C GLY A 161 5.93 3.66 -14.97
N ALA A 162 5.41 4.48 -14.07
CA ALA A 162 6.21 5.52 -13.41
C ALA A 162 7.22 4.95 -12.43
N VAL A 163 8.39 5.61 -12.31
CA VAL A 163 9.39 5.34 -11.29
C VAL A 163 9.45 6.52 -10.32
N VAL A 164 8.87 6.34 -9.14
CA VAL A 164 8.74 7.40 -8.13
C VAL A 164 9.98 7.41 -7.25
N THR A 165 10.77 8.47 -7.38
CA THR A 165 12.06 8.65 -6.70
C THR A 165 12.04 9.76 -5.65
N LYS A 166 10.93 10.49 -5.51
CA LYS A 166 10.73 11.61 -4.59
C LYS A 166 9.27 11.64 -4.12
N ASP A 167 9.04 12.31 -3.02
CA ASP A 167 7.70 12.49 -2.46
C ASP A 167 6.73 13.13 -3.47
N ILE A 168 5.47 12.68 -3.42
CA ILE A 168 4.38 13.17 -4.26
C ILE A 168 3.35 13.87 -3.36
N PRO A 169 3.01 15.14 -3.66
CA PRO A 169 2.02 15.89 -2.88
C PRO A 169 0.63 15.26 -2.92
N PRO A 170 -0.24 15.59 -1.94
CA PRO A 170 -1.64 15.17 -1.97
C PRO A 170 -2.35 15.59 -3.26
N TYR A 171 -3.22 14.73 -3.77
CA TYR A 171 -4.04 14.94 -4.98
C TYR A 171 -3.23 15.25 -6.25
N ALA A 172 -1.90 15.11 -6.24
CA ALA A 172 -1.07 15.29 -7.42
C ALA A 172 -1.20 14.10 -8.38
N ILE A 173 -1.09 14.38 -9.67
CA ILE A 173 -0.98 13.39 -10.75
C ILE A 173 0.47 13.36 -11.19
N ALA A 174 1.17 12.25 -10.94
CA ALA A 174 2.58 12.07 -11.25
C ALA A 174 2.79 10.94 -12.25
N VAL A 175 3.62 11.17 -13.27
CA VAL A 175 3.91 10.19 -14.33
C VAL A 175 5.37 10.22 -14.75
N GLY A 176 5.85 9.17 -15.42
CA GLY A 176 7.14 9.12 -16.11
C GLY A 176 8.28 8.50 -15.31
N VAL A 177 9.47 8.49 -15.90
CA VAL A 177 10.72 7.92 -15.37
C VAL A 177 11.84 8.95 -15.49
N PRO A 178 12.28 9.57 -14.40
CA PRO A 178 11.66 9.55 -13.07
C PRO A 178 10.31 10.29 -13.05
N ALA A 179 9.42 9.90 -12.14
CA ALA A 179 8.10 10.49 -12.02
C ALA A 179 8.16 11.99 -11.73
N ARG A 180 7.26 12.76 -12.37
CA ARG A 180 7.08 14.21 -12.16
C ARG A 180 5.59 14.50 -12.02
N VAL A 181 5.26 15.42 -11.14
CA VAL A 181 3.92 15.98 -11.05
C VAL A 181 3.64 16.77 -12.33
N ILE A 182 2.58 16.40 -13.02
CA ILE A 182 2.15 17.05 -14.28
C ILE A 182 0.86 17.82 -14.09
N ASN A 183 0.06 17.50 -13.07
CA ASN A 183 -1.20 18.16 -12.76
C ASN A 183 -1.65 17.81 -11.35
N TYR A 184 -2.74 18.40 -10.91
CA TYR A 184 -3.50 18.01 -9.73
C TYR A 184 -4.91 17.58 -10.12
N ARG A 185 -5.53 16.72 -9.30
CA ARG A 185 -6.91 16.25 -9.54
C ARG A 185 -7.92 17.40 -9.47
N PHE A 186 -7.66 18.38 -8.61
CA PHE A 186 -8.59 19.46 -8.27
C PHE A 186 -7.83 20.77 -8.05
N SER A 187 -8.55 21.89 -7.87
CA SER A 187 -7.97 23.17 -7.46
C SER A 187 -7.45 23.12 -6.02
N ASP A 188 -6.51 24.04 -5.69
CA ASP A 188 -5.92 24.12 -4.36
C ASP A 188 -6.96 24.28 -3.25
N GLU A 189 -8.05 25.03 -3.51
CA GLU A 189 -9.17 25.22 -2.58
C GLU A 189 -9.90 23.89 -2.30
N ILE A 190 -10.26 23.14 -3.33
CA ILE A 190 -10.91 21.84 -3.20
C ILE A 190 -9.99 20.82 -2.51
N ILE A 191 -8.70 20.81 -2.83
CA ILE A 191 -7.71 19.96 -2.18
C ILE A 191 -7.63 20.25 -0.68
N SER A 192 -7.55 21.53 -0.32
CA SER A 192 -7.54 21.96 1.09
C SER A 192 -8.77 21.47 1.85
N ASP A 193 -9.94 21.60 1.24
CA ASP A 193 -11.20 21.15 1.81
C ASP A 193 -11.26 19.62 1.99
N LEU A 194 -10.85 18.86 1.00
CA LEU A 194 -10.81 17.40 1.07
C LEU A 194 -9.84 16.89 2.15
N LEU A 195 -8.70 17.56 2.32
CA LEU A 195 -7.73 17.26 3.37
C LEU A 195 -8.24 17.62 4.78
N GLU A 196 -9.17 18.55 4.90
CA GLU A 196 -9.90 18.83 6.15
C GLU A 196 -11.00 17.80 6.40
N ILE A 197 -11.83 17.50 5.40
CA ILE A 197 -12.96 16.57 5.47
C ILE A 197 -12.50 15.16 5.83
N LYS A 198 -11.44 14.66 5.22
CA LYS A 198 -10.87 13.31 5.45
C LYS A 198 -11.95 12.22 5.45
N TRP A 199 -12.77 12.17 4.41
CA TRP A 199 -13.93 11.27 4.29
C TRP A 199 -13.58 9.79 4.53
N TRP A 200 -12.35 9.37 4.28
CA TRP A 200 -11.86 8.02 4.55
C TRP A 200 -11.82 7.65 6.04
N ASN A 201 -12.01 8.62 6.94
CA ASN A 201 -12.13 8.40 8.39
C ASN A 201 -13.58 8.38 8.88
N TRP A 202 -14.55 8.55 8.01
CA TRP A 202 -15.94 8.47 8.39
C TRP A 202 -16.34 7.05 8.80
N PRO A 203 -17.34 6.87 9.67
CA PRO A 203 -17.95 5.57 9.94
C PRO A 203 -18.45 4.89 8.65
N ASN A 204 -18.37 3.56 8.60
CA ASN A 204 -18.77 2.79 7.42
C ASN A 204 -20.23 3.05 7.00
N GLU A 205 -21.10 3.26 7.98
CA GLU A 205 -22.52 3.58 7.76
C GLU A 205 -22.68 4.89 7.00
N ILE A 206 -21.89 5.90 7.36
CA ILE A 206 -21.89 7.21 6.70
C ILE A 206 -21.33 7.08 5.27
N ILE A 207 -20.21 6.38 5.08
CA ILE A 207 -19.65 6.12 3.75
C ILE A 207 -20.67 5.40 2.86
N THR A 208 -21.36 4.40 3.40
CA THR A 208 -22.39 3.66 2.67
C THR A 208 -23.59 4.55 2.32
N GLN A 209 -24.06 5.32 3.27
CA GLN A 209 -25.21 6.23 3.08
C GLN A 209 -24.93 7.28 1.99
N TYR A 210 -23.71 7.80 1.94
CA TYR A 210 -23.31 8.85 1.00
C TYR A 210 -22.43 8.35 -0.16
N SER A 211 -22.44 7.04 -0.42
CA SER A 211 -21.66 6.43 -1.49
C SER A 211 -21.93 7.02 -2.88
N ASP A 212 -23.18 7.43 -3.15
CA ASP A 212 -23.54 8.10 -4.41
C ASP A 212 -22.80 9.42 -4.59
N VAL A 213 -22.72 10.23 -3.53
CA VAL A 213 -21.97 11.50 -3.53
C VAL A 213 -20.48 11.26 -3.76
N LEU A 214 -19.92 10.25 -3.11
CA LEU A 214 -18.49 9.94 -3.19
C LEU A 214 -18.07 9.32 -4.53
N LEU A 215 -18.95 8.55 -5.19
CA LEU A 215 -18.57 7.70 -6.32
C LEU A 215 -19.16 8.15 -7.67
N ASN A 216 -20.33 8.77 -7.68
CA ASN A 216 -21.10 8.96 -8.90
C ASN A 216 -21.28 10.43 -9.29
N ARG A 217 -20.91 11.36 -8.43
CA ARG A 217 -21.05 12.79 -8.73
C ARG A 217 -19.69 13.41 -9.03
N ASP A 218 -19.65 14.22 -10.08
CA ASP A 218 -18.50 15.07 -10.36
C ASP A 218 -18.30 16.07 -9.22
N LEU A 219 -17.06 16.20 -8.77
CA LEU A 219 -16.70 17.03 -7.65
C LEU A 219 -16.72 18.52 -8.04
N ASP A 220 -17.67 19.25 -7.48
CA ASP A 220 -17.78 20.70 -7.57
C ASP A 220 -17.94 21.36 -6.17
N ILE A 221 -18.08 22.66 -6.14
CA ILE A 221 -18.24 23.42 -4.87
C ILE A 221 -19.47 22.97 -4.10
N SER A 222 -20.57 22.61 -4.78
CA SER A 222 -21.82 22.16 -4.11
C SER A 222 -21.62 20.82 -3.42
N VAL A 223 -20.89 19.89 -4.05
CA VAL A 223 -20.52 18.60 -3.48
C VAL A 223 -19.59 18.79 -2.27
N ILE A 224 -18.60 19.67 -2.36
CA ILE A 224 -17.72 20.00 -1.22
C ILE A 224 -18.51 20.54 -0.03
N GLN A 225 -19.49 21.43 -0.26
CA GLN A 225 -20.33 21.97 0.82
C GLN A 225 -21.16 20.86 1.49
N GLU A 226 -21.71 19.94 0.70
CA GLU A 226 -22.42 18.76 1.20
C GLU A 226 -21.50 17.86 2.04
N LEU A 227 -20.30 17.53 1.55
CA LEU A 227 -19.33 16.73 2.27
C LEU A 227 -18.86 17.38 3.59
N LYS A 228 -18.69 18.71 3.60
CA LYS A 228 -18.40 19.46 4.82
C LYS A 228 -19.56 19.42 5.84
N ALA A 229 -20.80 19.44 5.39
CA ALA A 229 -21.95 19.30 6.27
C ALA A 229 -22.00 17.90 6.90
N ILE A 230 -21.76 16.86 6.13
CA ILE A 230 -21.70 15.47 6.60
C ILE A 230 -20.57 15.29 7.63
N SER A 231 -19.39 15.87 7.41
CA SER A 231 -18.26 15.71 8.34
C SER A 231 -18.45 16.38 9.70
N LYS A 232 -19.47 17.24 9.85
CA LYS A 232 -19.81 17.95 11.11
C LYS A 232 -20.99 17.32 11.86
N SER A 233 -21.67 16.36 11.25
CA SER A 233 -22.82 15.65 11.83
C SER A 233 -22.37 14.40 12.59
#